data_b300f932bae7c1a74aa68e02d4b94d94
#
_entry.id   b300f932bae7c1a74aa68e02d4b94d94
#
_cell.length_a   1.000
_cell.length_b   1.000
_cell.length_c   1.000
_cell.angle_alpha   90.00
_cell.angle_beta   90.00
_cell.angle_gamma   90.00
#
_symmetry.space_group_name_H-M   'P 1'
#
loop_
_entity.id
_entity.type
_entity.pdbx_description
1 polymer ?
#
loop_
_entity_poly.entity_id
_entity_poly.type
_entity_poly.pdbx_seq_one_letter_code
_entity_poly.pdbx_strand_id
1 'polypeptide(L)'
;MTETAEDTGTTGQPAGPDGSGAHANVRSEVARRRTFAVIAHPDAGKSTLTEALALHARVITEAGAVHGKSGRRSTVSDWMEMEKARGISVSSTALQFTYKPAGLPEDDDPYVINLVDTPGHADFSEDTYRVLTAVDAAVMLIDAAKGLEPQTLKLFRVCKHNGLPIITVINKWDRPGQAPLELLDEITEQIGLVPTPLFMPVGIAGDYRGLLRRGPDGAPEEYIHFTRTAGGSTIAPEEHYDPAAAAEREGDVWETAVEESELLSAMGQDHDQELYLAGETSPVIFASAMLNFGVHQILDALVELAPSPHAWDTVTGAPRETSDPFSAVVFKVQAGMDAAHRDRLAFMRVVSGEFERGMVVTHAQSAKPFTTKYALTVFGRDRTTVETAYPGDVVGLVNATALAPGDTLYTGKKVQFPPIPQFAPEHFAVVRAHSLGKYKQFRKAIDQLAAEGVVQILRNDTRGDANPVMAAVGPMQFEVVTARMKTEFNVEVVVDNLPYSIARRTDAASADELGRQRGVEVFQRTDGELLALFGDKWRLQYISKEMDHLTIEPLVADTN
;
A
#
# COMPACT_ATOMS: atom_id res chain seq x y z
N MET A 1 -5.21 75.09 -40.97
CA MET A 1 -4.51 73.99 -41.62
C MET A 1 -3.72 73.31 -40.54
N THR A 2 -4.30 72.27 -39.95
CA THR A 2 -3.64 71.43 -38.98
C THR A 2 -4.27 70.04 -39.14
N GLU A 3 -3.49 69.12 -39.71
CA GLU A 3 -3.82 67.72 -39.87
C GLU A 3 -3.68 67.03 -38.51
N THR A 4 -4.71 66.30 -38.11
CA THR A 4 -4.72 65.40 -36.96
C THR A 4 -4.45 63.99 -37.46
N ALA A 5 -3.36 63.39 -37.03
CA ALA A 5 -3.02 61.98 -37.24
C ALA A 5 -3.78 61.15 -36.23
N GLU A 6 -4.53 60.14 -36.72
CA GLU A 6 -5.15 59.07 -35.91
C GLU A 6 -4.12 57.99 -35.56
N ASP A 7 -3.93 57.78 -34.26
CA ASP A 7 -3.12 56.73 -33.69
C ASP A 7 -4.02 55.47 -33.45
N THR A 8 -3.83 54.45 -34.25
CA THR A 8 -4.50 53.15 -34.07
C THR A 8 -3.64 52.24 -33.18
N GLY A 9 -3.83 52.38 -31.86
CA GLY A 9 -3.24 51.49 -30.87
C GLY A 9 -3.86 50.10 -30.91
N THR A 10 -3.13 49.15 -31.48
CA THR A 10 -3.43 47.70 -31.39
C THR A 10 -2.99 47.19 -30.01
N THR A 11 -3.92 47.01 -29.12
CA THR A 11 -3.69 46.33 -27.83
C THR A 11 -3.51 44.83 -28.09
N GLY A 12 -2.27 44.36 -28.12
CA GLY A 12 -1.93 42.94 -28.08
C GLY A 12 -2.30 42.37 -26.71
N GLN A 13 -3.27 41.48 -26.71
CA GLN A 13 -3.53 40.58 -25.57
C GLN A 13 -2.29 39.70 -25.35
N PRO A 14 -1.79 39.53 -24.10
CA PRO A 14 -0.74 38.55 -23.84
C PRO A 14 -1.29 37.15 -24.12
N ALA A 15 -0.63 36.42 -25.00
CA ALA A 15 -0.87 35.00 -25.21
C ALA A 15 -0.68 34.28 -23.86
N GLY A 16 -1.70 33.54 -23.43
CA GLY A 16 -1.61 32.66 -22.26
C GLY A 16 -0.50 31.61 -22.47
N PRO A 17 0.04 31.04 -21.38
CA PRO A 17 1.12 30.06 -21.48
C PRO A 17 0.64 28.88 -22.35
N ASP A 18 1.40 28.57 -23.39
CA ASP A 18 1.14 27.45 -24.29
C ASP A 18 1.01 26.17 -23.47
N GLY A 19 -0.14 25.50 -23.58
CA GLY A 19 -0.43 24.23 -22.89
C GLY A 19 0.58 23.11 -23.17
N SER A 20 1.43 23.26 -24.20
CA SER A 20 2.52 22.33 -24.53
C SER A 20 3.62 22.26 -23.46
N GLY A 21 3.93 23.36 -22.79
CA GLY A 21 4.97 23.41 -21.74
C GLY A 21 4.53 22.70 -20.45
N ALA A 22 3.27 22.85 -20.04
CA ALA A 22 2.73 22.18 -18.85
C ALA A 22 2.65 20.65 -19.02
N HIS A 23 2.23 20.18 -20.21
CA HIS A 23 2.22 18.75 -20.52
C HIS A 23 3.62 18.12 -20.59
N ALA A 24 4.62 18.86 -21.08
CA ALA A 24 6.00 18.39 -21.10
C ALA A 24 6.55 18.24 -19.68
N ASN A 25 6.25 19.19 -18.79
CA ASN A 25 6.65 19.13 -17.38
C ASN A 25 6.02 17.92 -16.66
N VAL A 26 4.71 17.69 -16.83
CA VAL A 26 4.04 16.53 -16.21
C VAL A 26 4.66 15.21 -16.66
N ARG A 27 4.97 15.04 -17.95
CA ARG A 27 5.61 13.81 -18.46
C ARG A 27 6.99 13.57 -17.88
N SER A 28 7.82 14.60 -17.78
CA SER A 28 9.15 14.54 -17.16
C SER A 28 9.03 14.13 -15.68
N GLU A 29 8.11 14.75 -14.95
CA GLU A 29 7.85 14.46 -13.55
C GLU A 29 7.33 13.03 -13.32
N VAL A 30 6.45 12.52 -14.20
CA VAL A 30 5.93 11.15 -14.15
C VAL A 30 7.06 10.12 -14.38
N ALA A 31 7.94 10.35 -15.35
CA ALA A 31 9.00 9.41 -15.70
C ALA A 31 9.95 9.10 -14.54
N ARG A 32 10.18 10.06 -13.66
CA ARG A 32 11.07 9.91 -12.49
C ARG A 32 10.36 9.48 -11.19
N ARG A 33 9.05 9.16 -11.23
CA ARG A 33 8.30 8.71 -10.04
C ARG A 33 8.15 7.21 -10.00
N ARG A 34 8.26 6.67 -8.78
CA ARG A 34 7.98 5.27 -8.47
C ARG A 34 7.10 5.22 -7.24
N THR A 35 5.94 4.57 -7.37
CA THR A 35 4.98 4.45 -6.27
C THR A 35 4.73 2.99 -5.98
N PHE A 36 5.15 2.51 -4.82
CA PHE A 36 5.04 1.11 -4.46
C PHE A 36 4.62 0.89 -3.01
N ALA A 37 4.06 -0.28 -2.75
CA ALA A 37 3.74 -0.75 -1.41
C ALA A 37 4.68 -1.88 -0.98
N VAL A 38 5.01 -1.93 0.31
CA VAL A 38 5.69 -3.09 0.89
C VAL A 38 4.65 -3.99 1.53
N ILE A 39 4.57 -5.23 1.06
CA ILE A 39 3.68 -6.28 1.56
C ILE A 39 4.50 -7.39 2.22
N ALA A 40 4.04 -7.89 3.34
CA ALA A 40 4.76 -8.91 4.10
C ALA A 40 3.85 -9.63 5.08
N HIS A 41 4.23 -10.86 5.44
CA HIS A 41 3.73 -11.47 6.66
C HIS A 41 4.21 -10.69 7.91
N PRO A 42 3.45 -10.68 9.04
CA PRO A 42 3.94 -10.15 10.31
C PRO A 42 5.33 -10.70 10.65
N ASP A 43 6.20 -9.85 11.17
CA ASP A 43 7.59 -10.16 11.56
C ASP A 43 8.56 -10.47 10.41
N ALA A 44 8.17 -10.42 9.13
CA ALA A 44 9.11 -10.59 8.00
C ALA A 44 10.16 -9.46 7.91
N GLY A 45 9.99 -8.38 8.67
CA GLY A 45 10.94 -7.26 8.74
C GLY A 45 10.53 -6.04 7.92
N LYS A 46 9.23 -5.87 7.64
CA LYS A 46 8.68 -4.78 6.84
C LYS A 46 9.11 -3.40 7.33
N SER A 47 8.82 -3.05 8.60
CA SER A 47 9.18 -1.74 9.17
C SER A 47 10.71 -1.53 9.20
N THR A 48 11.48 -2.61 9.39
CA THR A 48 12.95 -2.55 9.32
C THR A 48 13.43 -2.25 7.91
N LEU A 49 12.80 -2.87 6.87
CA LEU A 49 13.12 -2.58 5.47
C LEU A 49 12.75 -1.14 5.11
N THR A 50 11.58 -0.66 5.52
CA THR A 50 11.15 0.73 5.28
C THR A 50 12.16 1.73 5.85
N GLU A 51 12.65 1.49 7.08
CA GLU A 51 13.70 2.34 7.69
C GLU A 51 15.04 2.21 6.96
N ALA A 52 15.43 1.00 6.55
CA ALA A 52 16.67 0.79 5.82
C ALA A 52 16.65 1.49 4.45
N LEU A 53 15.54 1.44 3.72
CA LEU A 53 15.36 2.17 2.46
C LEU A 53 15.48 3.68 2.67
N ALA A 54 14.82 4.24 3.70
CA ALA A 54 14.90 5.65 4.04
C ALA A 54 16.32 6.08 4.48
N LEU A 55 17.05 5.21 5.16
CA LEU A 55 18.44 5.43 5.55
C LEU A 55 19.37 5.47 4.33
N HIS A 56 19.25 4.52 3.41
CA HIS A 56 20.05 4.47 2.19
C HIS A 56 19.74 5.63 1.24
N ALA A 57 18.48 6.10 1.20
CA ALA A 57 18.10 7.32 0.51
C ALA A 57 18.53 8.62 1.23
N ARG A 58 19.22 8.52 2.37
CA ARG A 58 19.72 9.64 3.20
C ARG A 58 18.62 10.59 3.72
N VAL A 59 17.41 10.09 3.85
CA VAL A 59 16.27 10.84 4.41
C VAL A 59 16.31 10.87 5.94
N ILE A 60 16.79 9.80 6.53
CA ILE A 60 17.06 9.68 7.96
C ILE A 60 18.55 9.44 8.20
N THR A 61 19.09 9.97 9.29
CA THR A 61 20.49 9.81 9.64
C THR A 61 20.73 8.62 10.58
N GLU A 62 19.66 8.13 11.22
CA GLU A 62 19.71 7.00 12.13
C GLU A 62 18.41 6.19 12.06
N ALA A 63 18.48 4.90 11.78
CA ALA A 63 17.33 4.00 11.88
C ALA A 63 16.89 3.89 13.36
N GLY A 64 15.58 4.01 13.63
CA GLY A 64 15.05 4.05 15.00
C GLY A 64 15.18 5.41 15.69
N ALA A 65 15.51 6.49 14.96
CA ALA A 65 15.81 7.81 15.50
C ALA A 65 14.58 8.69 15.82
N VAL A 66 13.38 8.14 15.88
CA VAL A 66 12.26 8.89 16.44
C VAL A 66 12.40 8.93 17.95
N HIS A 67 12.94 10.02 18.46
CA HIS A 67 13.16 10.28 19.88
C HIS A 67 11.82 10.33 20.65
N GLY A 68 11.37 9.19 21.14
CA GLY A 68 10.43 9.13 22.25
C GLY A 68 11.18 9.23 23.56
N LYS A 69 10.75 10.10 24.47
CA LYS A 69 11.31 10.33 25.83
C LYS A 69 11.31 9.09 26.76
N SER A 70 11.04 7.92 26.29
CA SER A 70 11.09 6.67 27.05
C SER A 70 11.80 5.60 26.24
N GLY A 71 13.10 5.48 26.40
CA GLY A 71 14.05 4.37 26.16
C GLY A 71 13.69 3.15 25.29
N ARG A 72 12.58 3.13 24.56
CA ARG A 72 12.20 2.12 23.57
C ARG A 72 12.30 2.71 22.17
N ARG A 73 13.10 2.08 21.32
CA ARG A 73 13.20 2.38 19.89
C ARG A 73 11.83 2.18 19.26
N SER A 74 11.25 3.21 18.62
CA SER A 74 10.05 3.11 17.81
C SER A 74 10.41 3.37 16.34
N THR A 75 9.85 2.59 15.44
CA THR A 75 10.04 2.74 14.00
C THR A 75 9.36 4.01 13.48
N VAL A 76 9.82 4.54 12.33
CA VAL A 76 9.22 5.72 11.68
C VAL A 76 7.76 5.44 11.28
N SER A 77 7.45 4.18 10.94
CA SER A 77 6.13 3.72 10.53
C SER A 77 5.15 3.50 11.69
N ASP A 78 5.64 3.12 12.89
CA ASP A 78 4.79 2.74 14.04
C ASP A 78 4.60 3.93 15.00
N TRP A 79 3.55 4.69 14.82
CA TRP A 79 3.31 5.91 15.59
C TRP A 79 2.19 5.79 16.65
N MET A 80 1.25 4.84 16.53
CA MET A 80 0.22 4.61 17.53
C MET A 80 0.79 3.94 18.79
N GLU A 81 0.29 4.32 19.98
CA GLU A 81 0.70 3.69 21.25
C GLU A 81 0.42 2.18 21.26
N MET A 82 -0.65 1.76 20.59
CA MET A 82 -1.02 0.35 20.46
C MET A 82 -0.06 -0.42 19.56
N GLU A 83 0.40 0.18 18.46
CA GLU A 83 1.42 -0.38 17.57
C GLU A 83 2.72 -0.63 18.33
N LYS A 84 3.15 0.38 19.10
CA LYS A 84 4.35 0.27 19.94
C LYS A 84 4.24 -0.74 21.07
N ALA A 85 3.05 -0.86 21.67
CA ALA A 85 2.82 -1.79 22.79
C ALA A 85 2.83 -3.26 22.32
N ARG A 86 2.37 -3.52 21.11
CA ARG A 86 2.24 -4.87 20.54
C ARG A 86 3.32 -5.22 19.50
N GLY A 87 4.07 -4.24 19.01
CA GLY A 87 5.10 -4.42 17.97
C GLY A 87 4.52 -4.79 16.60
N ILE A 88 3.30 -4.33 16.29
CA ILE A 88 2.61 -4.60 15.02
C ILE A 88 2.18 -3.28 14.38
N SER A 89 2.34 -3.16 13.06
CA SER A 89 1.79 -2.03 12.30
C SER A 89 0.29 -2.24 12.08
N VAL A 90 -0.52 -1.29 12.51
CA VAL A 90 -1.99 -1.31 12.44
C VAL A 90 -2.49 -0.41 11.31
N SER A 91 -1.74 0.65 10.99
CA SER A 91 -2.13 1.62 9.97
C SER A 91 -1.05 1.77 8.90
N SER A 92 -1.47 2.01 7.65
CA SER A 92 -0.56 2.33 6.56
C SER A 92 -0.01 3.76 6.68
N THR A 93 1.25 3.96 6.27
CA THR A 93 1.94 5.24 6.27
C THR A 93 2.50 5.51 4.89
N ALA A 94 2.39 6.72 4.37
CA ALA A 94 3.03 7.12 3.12
C ALA A 94 4.33 7.87 3.41
N LEU A 95 5.41 7.47 2.74
CA LEU A 95 6.72 8.09 2.81
C LEU A 95 7.12 8.56 1.42
N GLN A 96 7.52 9.82 1.26
CA GLN A 96 8.05 10.34 0.01
C GLN A 96 9.49 10.78 0.22
N PHE A 97 10.38 10.35 -0.67
CA PHE A 97 11.78 10.75 -0.66
C PHE A 97 12.39 10.70 -2.06
N THR A 98 13.56 11.31 -2.21
CA THR A 98 14.32 11.27 -3.45
C THR A 98 15.46 10.27 -3.36
N TYR A 99 15.75 9.61 -4.49
CA TYR A 99 16.86 8.69 -4.62
C TYR A 99 17.58 8.91 -5.95
N LYS A 100 18.92 8.93 -5.90
CA LYS A 100 19.78 9.07 -7.09
C LYS A 100 20.67 7.83 -7.18
N PRO A 101 20.44 6.91 -8.14
CA PRO A 101 21.34 5.79 -8.41
C PRO A 101 22.75 6.25 -8.76
N ALA A 102 23.76 5.47 -8.42
CA ALA A 102 25.16 5.84 -8.65
C ALA A 102 25.51 6.08 -10.12
N GLY A 103 24.79 5.42 -11.05
CA GLY A 103 24.98 5.58 -12.51
C GLY A 103 24.23 6.75 -13.15
N LEU A 104 23.38 7.47 -12.40
CA LEU A 104 22.62 8.59 -12.94
C LEU A 104 23.53 9.83 -13.11
N PRO A 105 23.54 10.48 -14.30
CA PRO A 105 24.32 11.70 -14.51
C PRO A 105 24.10 12.77 -13.45
N GLU A 106 25.14 13.57 -13.14
CA GLU A 106 25.04 14.58 -12.06
C GLU A 106 23.96 15.63 -12.35
N ASP A 107 23.75 15.97 -13.61
CA ASP A 107 22.78 16.97 -14.06
C ASP A 107 21.34 16.45 -14.12
N ASP A 108 21.13 15.12 -14.02
CA ASP A 108 19.79 14.56 -14.04
C ASP A 108 19.12 14.65 -12.66
N ASP A 109 17.82 14.95 -12.66
CA ASP A 109 17.01 14.99 -11.46
C ASP A 109 16.89 13.62 -10.79
N PRO A 110 16.93 13.53 -9.46
CA PRO A 110 16.75 12.28 -8.75
C PRO A 110 15.34 11.72 -8.95
N TYR A 111 15.21 10.41 -8.83
CA TYR A 111 13.89 9.75 -8.75
C TYR A 111 13.14 10.19 -7.49
N VAL A 112 11.82 10.30 -7.62
CA VAL A 112 10.91 10.53 -6.49
C VAL A 112 10.24 9.20 -6.14
N ILE A 113 10.48 8.74 -4.94
CA ILE A 113 9.95 7.46 -4.44
C ILE A 113 8.79 7.75 -3.49
N ASN A 114 7.63 7.19 -3.80
CA ASN A 114 6.45 7.15 -2.95
C ASN A 114 6.28 5.73 -2.40
N LEU A 115 6.75 5.50 -1.18
CA LEU A 115 6.58 4.24 -0.49
C LEU A 115 5.34 4.31 0.37
N VAL A 116 4.38 3.40 0.16
CA VAL A 116 3.21 3.28 1.00
C VAL A 116 3.34 2.01 1.84
N ASP A 117 3.65 2.19 3.12
CA ASP A 117 3.77 1.08 4.06
C ASP A 117 2.39 0.52 4.40
N THR A 118 2.27 -0.80 4.50
CA THR A 118 0.99 -1.49 4.74
C THR A 118 0.97 -2.10 6.14
N PRO A 119 -0.22 -2.31 6.76
CA PRO A 119 -0.31 -3.13 7.95
C PRO A 119 0.21 -4.55 7.70
N GLY A 120 0.99 -5.09 8.64
CA GLY A 120 1.51 -6.45 8.52
C GLY A 120 0.53 -7.54 8.96
N HIS A 121 -0.46 -7.20 9.80
CA HIS A 121 -1.36 -8.18 10.40
C HIS A 121 -2.57 -8.48 9.51
N ALA A 122 -2.97 -9.77 9.44
CA ALA A 122 -4.08 -10.24 8.61
C ALA A 122 -5.42 -9.52 8.86
N ASP A 123 -5.68 -9.11 10.09
CA ASP A 123 -6.90 -8.41 10.48
C ASP A 123 -7.05 -7.03 9.81
N PHE A 124 -5.95 -6.46 9.29
CA PHE A 124 -5.94 -5.17 8.60
C PHE A 124 -5.78 -5.30 7.08
N SER A 125 -6.12 -6.46 6.52
CA SER A 125 -6.04 -6.73 5.07
C SER A 125 -6.82 -5.72 4.23
N GLU A 126 -7.92 -5.17 4.73
CA GLU A 126 -8.71 -4.16 4.02
C GLU A 126 -7.93 -2.84 3.81
N ASP A 127 -7.17 -2.38 4.81
CA ASP A 127 -6.30 -1.20 4.66
C ASP A 127 -5.16 -1.48 3.66
N THR A 128 -4.58 -2.69 3.72
CA THR A 128 -3.58 -3.14 2.74
C THR A 128 -4.14 -3.16 1.32
N TYR A 129 -5.36 -3.67 1.14
CA TYR A 129 -6.00 -3.69 -0.16
C TYR A 129 -6.19 -2.28 -0.73
N ARG A 130 -6.67 -1.33 0.08
CA ARG A 130 -6.81 0.08 -0.32
C ARG A 130 -5.50 0.70 -0.76
N VAL A 131 -4.42 0.40 -0.05
CA VAL A 131 -3.07 0.83 -0.44
C VAL A 131 -2.67 0.24 -1.78
N LEU A 132 -2.88 -1.08 -1.97
CA LEU A 132 -2.52 -1.77 -3.22
C LEU A 132 -3.31 -1.28 -4.44
N THR A 133 -4.48 -0.65 -4.27
CA THR A 133 -5.16 0.03 -5.39
C THR A 133 -4.57 1.41 -5.71
N ALA A 134 -3.68 1.93 -4.87
CA ALA A 134 -3.11 3.27 -5.01
C ALA A 134 -1.61 3.27 -5.37
N VAL A 135 -1.05 2.14 -5.78
CA VAL A 135 0.38 2.02 -6.13
C VAL A 135 0.56 1.40 -7.51
N ASP A 136 1.77 1.50 -8.07
CA ASP A 136 2.11 0.98 -9.40
C ASP A 136 2.87 -0.34 -9.34
N ALA A 137 3.46 -0.68 -8.19
CA ALA A 137 4.19 -1.93 -7.96
C ALA A 137 4.09 -2.34 -6.48
N ALA A 138 4.46 -3.58 -6.19
CA ALA A 138 4.60 -4.08 -4.83
C ALA A 138 5.99 -4.68 -4.59
N VAL A 139 6.50 -4.50 -3.37
CA VAL A 139 7.67 -5.24 -2.85
C VAL A 139 7.14 -6.30 -1.90
N MET A 140 7.30 -7.56 -2.26
CA MET A 140 6.92 -8.70 -1.44
C MET A 140 8.10 -9.14 -0.59
N LEU A 141 7.96 -9.09 0.73
CA LEU A 141 9.01 -9.45 1.66
C LEU A 141 8.78 -10.85 2.23
N ILE A 142 9.74 -11.74 2.04
CA ILE A 142 9.75 -13.12 2.51
C ILE A 142 10.83 -13.29 3.57
N ASP A 143 10.55 -14.00 4.65
CA ASP A 143 11.53 -14.37 5.67
C ASP A 143 12.33 -15.60 5.19
N ALA A 144 13.65 -15.51 5.08
CA ALA A 144 14.53 -16.58 4.61
C ALA A 144 14.39 -17.90 5.40
N ALA A 145 14.01 -17.83 6.68
CA ALA A 145 13.84 -19.01 7.52
C ALA A 145 12.45 -19.64 7.42
N LYS A 146 11.42 -18.83 7.11
CA LYS A 146 10.02 -19.27 7.13
C LYS A 146 9.44 -19.55 5.74
N GLY A 147 10.02 -18.96 4.70
CA GLY A 147 9.50 -19.03 3.34
C GLY A 147 8.16 -18.28 3.19
N LEU A 148 7.27 -18.81 2.37
CA LEU A 148 5.95 -18.24 2.09
C LEU A 148 4.94 -18.61 3.18
N GLU A 149 4.43 -17.60 3.85
CA GLU A 149 3.41 -17.74 4.90
C GLU A 149 2.00 -17.43 4.35
N PRO A 150 0.92 -17.98 4.94
CA PRO A 150 -0.46 -17.85 4.40
C PRO A 150 -0.90 -16.41 4.13
N GLN A 151 -0.44 -15.44 4.94
CA GLN A 151 -0.74 -14.03 4.74
C GLN A 151 -0.09 -13.48 3.47
N THR A 152 1.15 -13.88 3.18
CA THR A 152 1.87 -13.49 1.95
C THR A 152 1.11 -13.97 0.72
N LEU A 153 0.59 -15.20 0.75
CA LEU A 153 -0.22 -15.77 -0.34
C LEU A 153 -1.51 -14.99 -0.58
N LYS A 154 -2.19 -14.53 0.49
CA LYS A 154 -3.39 -13.69 0.35
C LYS A 154 -3.05 -12.35 -0.32
N LEU A 155 -2.01 -11.68 0.14
CA LEU A 155 -1.58 -10.39 -0.40
C LEU A 155 -1.12 -10.49 -1.85
N PHE A 156 -0.42 -11.58 -2.20
CA PHE A 156 -0.05 -11.87 -3.57
C PHE A 156 -1.27 -11.95 -4.51
N ARG A 157 -2.31 -12.70 -4.10
CA ARG A 157 -3.55 -12.79 -4.91
C ARG A 157 -4.17 -11.42 -5.15
N VAL A 158 -4.10 -10.53 -4.19
CA VAL A 158 -4.58 -9.14 -4.32
C VAL A 158 -3.74 -8.37 -5.34
N CYS A 159 -2.40 -8.47 -5.28
CA CYS A 159 -1.53 -7.84 -6.27
C CYS A 159 -1.82 -8.36 -7.69
N LYS A 160 -1.94 -9.67 -7.84
CA LYS A 160 -2.27 -10.31 -9.12
C LYS A 160 -3.64 -9.86 -9.67
N HIS A 161 -4.65 -9.76 -8.80
CA HIS A 161 -5.98 -9.27 -9.18
C HIS A 161 -5.94 -7.81 -9.68
N ASN A 162 -5.09 -6.98 -9.06
CA ASN A 162 -4.92 -5.58 -9.43
C ASN A 162 -3.90 -5.38 -10.58
N GLY A 163 -3.32 -6.44 -11.12
CA GLY A 163 -2.29 -6.34 -12.19
C GLY A 163 -1.00 -5.66 -11.73
N LEU A 164 -0.67 -5.70 -10.43
CA LEU A 164 0.53 -5.09 -9.88
C LEU A 164 1.75 -5.98 -10.07
N PRO A 165 2.81 -5.52 -10.75
CA PRO A 165 4.08 -6.25 -10.80
C PRO A 165 4.73 -6.28 -9.41
N ILE A 166 5.42 -7.39 -9.11
CA ILE A 166 5.97 -7.67 -7.78
C ILE A 166 7.47 -7.86 -7.87
N ILE A 167 8.22 -7.13 -7.05
CA ILE A 167 9.63 -7.41 -6.75
C ILE A 167 9.66 -8.18 -5.43
N THR A 168 10.29 -9.35 -5.44
CA THR A 168 10.42 -10.20 -4.25
C THR A 168 11.73 -9.93 -3.53
N VAL A 169 11.68 -9.70 -2.23
CA VAL A 169 12.85 -9.54 -1.37
C VAL A 169 12.88 -10.66 -0.35
N ILE A 170 13.89 -11.52 -0.42
CA ILE A 170 14.14 -12.55 0.59
C ILE A 170 15.01 -11.93 1.68
N ASN A 171 14.37 -11.60 2.80
CA ASN A 171 14.95 -10.84 3.91
C ASN A 171 15.45 -11.75 5.03
N LYS A 172 16.22 -11.18 5.93
CA LYS A 172 16.85 -11.84 7.09
C LYS A 172 17.90 -12.88 6.69
N TRP A 173 18.56 -12.68 5.58
CA TRP A 173 19.64 -13.55 5.12
C TRP A 173 20.84 -13.60 6.09
N ASP A 174 20.88 -12.71 7.06
CA ASP A 174 21.83 -12.68 8.18
C ASP A 174 21.61 -13.78 9.24
N ARG A 175 20.53 -14.57 9.12
CA ARG A 175 20.15 -15.63 10.05
C ARG A 175 20.04 -16.97 9.34
N PRO A 176 20.21 -18.10 10.07
CA PRO A 176 19.98 -19.41 9.48
C PRO A 176 18.58 -19.52 8.83
N GLY A 177 18.53 -20.03 7.63
CA GLY A 177 17.31 -20.14 6.83
C GLY A 177 17.39 -21.26 5.81
N GLN A 178 16.47 -21.25 4.85
CA GLN A 178 16.41 -22.22 3.75
C GLN A 178 17.46 -21.88 2.68
N ALA A 179 17.77 -22.87 1.82
CA ALA A 179 18.66 -22.65 0.68
C ALA A 179 18.01 -21.72 -0.38
N PRO A 180 18.82 -20.98 -1.18
CA PRO A 180 18.28 -20.06 -2.17
C PRO A 180 17.32 -20.74 -3.15
N LEU A 181 17.72 -21.85 -3.74
CA LEU A 181 16.90 -22.57 -4.72
C LEU A 181 15.61 -23.13 -4.13
N GLU A 182 15.63 -23.61 -2.88
CA GLU A 182 14.41 -24.09 -2.21
C GLU A 182 13.35 -22.98 -2.05
N LEU A 183 13.79 -21.76 -1.73
CA LEU A 183 12.88 -20.60 -1.62
C LEU A 183 12.33 -20.17 -2.99
N LEU A 184 13.15 -20.25 -4.04
CA LEU A 184 12.71 -19.93 -5.40
C LEU A 184 11.70 -20.97 -5.93
N ASP A 185 11.93 -22.25 -5.65
CA ASP A 185 10.99 -23.33 -5.98
C ASP A 185 9.67 -23.14 -5.25
N GLU A 186 9.72 -22.80 -3.94
CA GLU A 186 8.52 -22.53 -3.13
C GLU A 186 7.68 -21.39 -3.73
N ILE A 187 8.31 -20.31 -4.21
CA ILE A 187 7.63 -19.19 -4.89
C ILE A 187 6.91 -19.70 -6.14
N THR A 188 7.59 -20.47 -6.97
CA THR A 188 7.01 -21.04 -8.19
C THR A 188 5.82 -21.95 -7.90
N GLU A 189 5.96 -22.87 -6.94
CA GLU A 189 4.94 -23.87 -6.62
C GLU A 189 3.71 -23.29 -5.96
N GLN A 190 3.88 -22.36 -5.01
CA GLN A 190 2.77 -21.85 -4.20
C GLN A 190 2.07 -20.63 -4.81
N ILE A 191 2.81 -19.80 -5.54
CA ILE A 191 2.30 -18.54 -6.10
C ILE A 191 2.06 -18.64 -7.61
N GLY A 192 2.85 -19.46 -8.31
CA GLY A 192 2.82 -19.57 -9.77
C GLY A 192 3.47 -18.37 -10.47
N LEU A 193 4.37 -17.66 -9.79
CA LEU A 193 5.28 -16.68 -10.37
C LEU A 193 6.63 -17.36 -10.66
N VAL A 194 7.24 -17.02 -11.79
CA VAL A 194 8.61 -17.43 -12.07
C VAL A 194 9.57 -16.43 -11.39
N PRO A 195 10.34 -16.86 -10.36
CA PRO A 195 11.32 -15.98 -9.74
C PRO A 195 12.52 -15.79 -10.67
N THR A 196 12.94 -14.54 -10.83
CA THR A 196 14.09 -14.16 -11.66
C THR A 196 15.10 -13.41 -10.80
N PRO A 197 16.01 -14.11 -10.09
CA PRO A 197 16.98 -13.45 -9.24
C PRO A 197 17.86 -12.48 -10.03
N LEU A 198 17.95 -11.23 -9.57
CA LEU A 198 18.90 -10.25 -10.10
C LEU A 198 20.30 -10.47 -9.54
N PHE A 199 20.34 -11.03 -8.34
CA PHE A 199 21.56 -11.33 -7.60
C PHE A 199 21.44 -12.70 -6.95
N MET A 200 22.53 -13.47 -6.95
CA MET A 200 22.64 -14.67 -6.14
C MET A 200 23.42 -14.38 -4.86
N PRO A 201 23.01 -14.93 -3.71
CA PRO A 201 23.77 -14.75 -2.49
C PRO A 201 25.08 -15.53 -2.54
N VAL A 202 26.18 -14.91 -2.18
CA VAL A 202 27.47 -15.57 -1.95
C VAL A 202 27.54 -15.95 -0.48
N GLY A 203 27.45 -17.24 -0.20
CA GLY A 203 27.26 -17.80 1.13
C GLY A 203 25.82 -18.25 1.37
N ILE A 204 25.57 -18.83 2.52
CA ILE A 204 24.27 -19.35 2.95
C ILE A 204 23.57 -18.40 3.92
N ALA A 205 22.28 -18.62 4.14
CA ALA A 205 21.55 -17.91 5.17
C ALA A 205 22.23 -18.12 6.55
N GLY A 206 22.62 -17.00 7.18
CA GLY A 206 23.41 -16.98 8.42
C GLY A 206 24.91 -16.79 8.23
N ASP A 207 25.50 -17.16 7.07
CA ASP A 207 26.89 -16.85 6.66
C ASP A 207 26.85 -16.05 5.34
N TYR A 208 26.27 -14.87 5.41
CA TYR A 208 26.08 -13.98 4.27
C TYR A 208 27.33 -13.13 4.04
N ARG A 209 27.97 -13.29 2.86
CA ARG A 209 29.23 -12.62 2.52
C ARG A 209 29.03 -11.51 1.52
N GLY A 210 28.11 -11.70 0.54
CA GLY A 210 27.85 -10.73 -0.49
C GLY A 210 26.82 -11.20 -1.50
N LEU A 211 26.79 -10.49 -2.62
CA LEU A 211 25.89 -10.74 -3.76
C LEU A 211 26.71 -10.91 -5.05
N LEU A 212 26.44 -11.97 -5.81
CA LEU A 212 26.84 -12.12 -7.18
C LEU A 212 25.78 -11.43 -8.05
N ARG A 213 26.15 -10.39 -8.81
CA ARG A 213 25.30 -9.79 -9.84
C ARG A 213 25.26 -10.73 -11.05
N ARG A 214 24.05 -11.12 -11.44
CA ARG A 214 23.83 -11.98 -12.59
C ARG A 214 23.80 -11.14 -13.86
N GLY A 215 24.59 -11.57 -14.85
CA GLY A 215 24.55 -11.06 -16.21
C GLY A 215 23.76 -11.99 -17.14
N PRO A 216 23.85 -11.75 -18.45
CA PRO A 216 23.24 -12.60 -19.46
C PRO A 216 23.66 -14.07 -19.31
N ASP A 217 22.73 -14.97 -19.55
CA ASP A 217 22.93 -16.43 -19.43
C ASP A 217 23.41 -16.88 -18.03
N GLY A 218 23.15 -16.10 -17.00
CA GLY A 218 23.52 -16.36 -15.61
C GLY A 218 25.01 -16.16 -15.31
N ALA A 219 25.79 -15.68 -16.28
CA ALA A 219 27.21 -15.41 -16.07
C ALA A 219 27.41 -14.35 -14.97
N PRO A 220 28.46 -14.51 -14.13
CA PRO A 220 28.74 -13.52 -13.10
C PRO A 220 29.28 -12.22 -13.71
N GLU A 221 28.68 -11.08 -13.40
CA GLU A 221 29.18 -9.75 -13.81
C GLU A 221 30.05 -9.11 -12.74
N GLU A 222 29.64 -9.21 -11.47
CA GLU A 222 30.25 -8.50 -10.36
C GLU A 222 29.98 -9.24 -9.06
N TYR A 223 30.91 -9.12 -8.11
CA TYR A 223 30.72 -9.50 -6.72
C TYR A 223 30.67 -8.28 -5.82
N ILE A 224 29.57 -8.11 -5.10
CA ILE A 224 29.39 -7.06 -4.10
C ILE A 224 29.58 -7.69 -2.72
N HIS A 225 30.74 -7.43 -2.12
CA HIS A 225 31.06 -7.90 -0.78
C HIS A 225 30.55 -6.92 0.27
N PHE A 226 29.93 -7.45 1.33
CA PHE A 226 29.44 -6.64 2.44
C PHE A 226 30.30 -6.80 3.69
N THR A 227 30.83 -5.70 4.20
CA THR A 227 31.48 -5.72 5.52
C THR A 227 30.42 -5.68 6.62
N ARG A 228 30.41 -6.72 7.46
CA ARG A 228 29.42 -6.83 8.54
C ARG A 228 29.62 -5.72 9.58
N THR A 229 28.55 -5.01 9.88
CA THR A 229 28.49 -3.93 10.88
C THR A 229 27.58 -4.32 12.05
N ALA A 230 27.41 -3.40 13.01
CA ALA A 230 26.42 -3.57 14.07
C ALA A 230 24.98 -3.52 13.57
N GLY A 231 24.77 -3.14 12.29
CA GLY A 231 23.46 -2.97 11.68
C GLY A 231 22.68 -1.74 12.20
N GLY A 232 21.40 -1.72 11.97
CA GLY A 232 20.53 -0.62 12.38
C GLY A 232 20.83 0.66 11.60
N SER A 233 21.36 1.68 12.26
CA SER A 233 21.68 2.99 11.66
C SER A 233 22.99 3.03 10.86
N THR A 234 23.72 1.93 10.78
CA THR A 234 25.00 1.88 10.05
C THR A 234 24.82 1.17 8.73
N ILE A 235 25.00 1.89 7.63
CA ILE A 235 25.03 1.30 6.29
C ILE A 235 26.26 0.38 6.19
N ALA A 236 26.05 -0.84 5.71
CA ALA A 236 27.14 -1.78 5.49
C ALA A 236 28.03 -1.27 4.34
N PRO A 237 29.36 -1.17 4.53
CA PRO A 237 30.26 -0.86 3.43
C PRO A 237 30.20 -1.93 2.35
N GLU A 238 30.17 -1.50 1.09
CA GLU A 238 30.19 -2.33 -0.10
C GLU A 238 31.56 -2.26 -0.77
N GLU A 239 32.12 -3.40 -1.11
CA GLU A 239 33.35 -3.53 -1.89
C GLU A 239 33.03 -4.32 -3.16
N HIS A 240 33.44 -3.80 -4.30
CA HIS A 240 33.10 -4.35 -5.61
C HIS A 240 34.30 -5.07 -6.23
N TYR A 241 34.11 -6.31 -6.66
CA TYR A 241 35.14 -7.16 -7.23
C TYR A 241 34.69 -7.70 -8.58
N ASP A 242 35.64 -7.86 -9.51
CA ASP A 242 35.41 -8.64 -10.72
C ASP A 242 35.30 -10.13 -10.38
N PRO A 243 34.72 -10.95 -11.29
CA PRO A 243 34.52 -12.39 -11.04
C PRO A 243 35.81 -13.17 -10.73
N ALA A 244 36.96 -12.77 -11.28
CA ALA A 244 38.24 -13.48 -11.05
C ALA A 244 38.73 -13.20 -9.63
N ALA A 245 38.68 -11.94 -9.18
CA ALA A 245 39.05 -11.57 -7.82
C ALA A 245 38.06 -12.16 -6.80
N ALA A 246 36.78 -12.28 -7.16
CA ALA A 246 35.76 -12.94 -6.35
C ALA A 246 36.06 -14.43 -6.14
N ALA A 247 36.42 -15.14 -7.18
CA ALA A 247 36.79 -16.56 -7.14
C ALA A 247 38.05 -16.78 -6.26
N GLU A 248 39.06 -15.92 -6.37
CA GLU A 248 40.27 -16.00 -5.53
C GLU A 248 39.94 -15.74 -4.04
N ARG A 249 39.00 -14.83 -3.78
CA ARG A 249 38.63 -14.43 -2.41
C ARG A 249 37.76 -15.46 -1.71
N GLU A 250 36.67 -15.92 -2.36
CA GLU A 250 35.60 -16.71 -1.77
C GLU A 250 35.69 -18.21 -2.06
N GLY A 251 36.47 -18.61 -3.08
CA GLY A 251 36.69 -20.01 -3.43
C GLY A 251 35.42 -20.79 -3.74
N ASP A 252 35.27 -21.98 -3.16
CA ASP A 252 34.12 -22.88 -3.37
C ASP A 252 32.76 -22.23 -3.15
N VAL A 253 32.67 -21.24 -2.27
CA VAL A 253 31.40 -20.51 -2.00
C VAL A 253 30.99 -19.66 -3.19
N TRP A 254 31.95 -19.04 -3.88
CA TRP A 254 31.71 -18.31 -5.11
C TRP A 254 31.34 -19.27 -6.25
N GLU A 255 32.07 -20.39 -6.40
CA GLU A 255 31.78 -21.39 -7.42
C GLU A 255 30.34 -21.92 -7.31
N THR A 256 29.91 -22.23 -6.09
CA THR A 256 28.51 -22.64 -5.82
C THR A 256 27.50 -21.58 -6.28
N ALA A 257 27.73 -20.30 -5.96
CA ALA A 257 26.82 -19.23 -6.38
C ALA A 257 26.77 -19.04 -7.91
N VAL A 258 27.91 -19.27 -8.60
CA VAL A 258 27.98 -19.25 -10.07
C VAL A 258 27.21 -20.43 -10.66
N GLU A 259 27.43 -21.66 -10.17
CA GLU A 259 26.72 -22.85 -10.62
C GLU A 259 25.21 -22.73 -10.47
N GLU A 260 24.73 -22.22 -9.32
CA GLU A 260 23.31 -21.94 -9.07
C GLU A 260 22.77 -20.87 -10.04
N SER A 261 23.55 -19.81 -10.32
CA SER A 261 23.18 -18.75 -11.26
C SER A 261 23.02 -19.29 -12.68
N GLU A 262 23.98 -20.09 -13.17
CA GLU A 262 23.93 -20.71 -14.50
C GLU A 262 22.78 -21.72 -14.62
N LEU A 263 22.51 -22.50 -13.55
CA LEU A 263 21.38 -23.43 -13.51
C LEU A 263 20.04 -22.69 -13.67
N LEU A 264 19.84 -21.57 -12.97
CA LEU A 264 18.63 -20.77 -13.07
C LEU A 264 18.42 -20.21 -14.49
N SER A 265 19.48 -19.77 -15.14
CA SER A 265 19.39 -19.32 -16.55
C SER A 265 19.06 -20.45 -17.49
N ALA A 266 19.65 -21.63 -17.30
CA ALA A 266 19.31 -22.84 -18.08
C ALA A 266 17.84 -23.25 -17.90
N MET A 267 17.19 -22.87 -16.77
CA MET A 267 15.77 -23.05 -16.51
C MET A 267 14.90 -21.90 -17.04
N GLY A 268 15.48 -20.87 -17.67
CA GLY A 268 14.77 -19.70 -18.20
C GLY A 268 14.36 -18.69 -17.11
N GLN A 269 15.08 -18.64 -16.01
CA GLN A 269 14.82 -17.73 -14.88
C GLN A 269 15.71 -16.47 -14.92
N ASP A 270 15.92 -15.94 -16.12
CA ASP A 270 16.53 -14.63 -16.30
C ASP A 270 15.47 -13.53 -16.30
N HIS A 271 15.87 -12.32 -15.93
CA HIS A 271 14.96 -11.21 -15.88
C HIS A 271 14.49 -10.80 -17.29
N ASP A 272 13.18 -10.68 -17.45
CA ASP A 272 12.53 -10.12 -18.62
C ASP A 272 11.54 -9.03 -18.15
N GLN A 273 11.76 -7.80 -18.63
CA GLN A 273 10.98 -6.63 -18.21
C GLN A 273 9.51 -6.71 -18.65
N GLU A 274 9.21 -7.28 -19.81
CA GLU A 274 7.84 -7.41 -20.31
C GLU A 274 7.07 -8.44 -19.49
N LEU A 275 7.67 -9.59 -19.20
CA LEU A 275 7.08 -10.64 -18.36
C LEU A 275 6.90 -10.16 -16.91
N TYR A 276 7.83 -9.37 -16.38
CA TYR A 276 7.70 -8.75 -15.06
C TYR A 276 6.51 -7.80 -15.03
N LEU A 277 6.39 -6.89 -15.99
CA LEU A 277 5.27 -5.93 -16.05
C LEU A 277 3.93 -6.63 -16.31
N ALA A 278 3.92 -7.78 -16.99
CA ALA A 278 2.75 -8.63 -17.17
C ALA A 278 2.36 -9.40 -15.89
N GLY A 279 3.19 -9.39 -14.84
CA GLY A 279 2.96 -10.12 -13.60
C GLY A 279 3.15 -11.63 -13.73
N GLU A 280 3.96 -12.09 -14.69
CA GLU A 280 4.29 -13.50 -14.91
C GLU A 280 5.59 -13.89 -14.20
N THR A 281 6.54 -12.96 -14.08
CA THR A 281 7.81 -13.14 -13.36
C THR A 281 7.93 -12.17 -12.19
N SER A 282 8.87 -12.45 -11.28
CA SER A 282 9.21 -11.59 -10.15
C SER A 282 10.72 -11.49 -10.00
N PRO A 283 11.33 -10.31 -10.18
CA PRO A 283 12.72 -10.07 -9.81
C PRO A 283 12.95 -10.37 -8.32
N VAL A 284 14.02 -11.12 -8.01
CA VAL A 284 14.33 -11.53 -6.64
C VAL A 284 15.64 -10.93 -6.18
N ILE A 285 15.65 -10.40 -4.93
CA ILE A 285 16.82 -9.86 -4.27
C ILE A 285 16.93 -10.47 -2.87
N PHE A 286 18.11 -10.98 -2.52
CA PHE A 286 18.42 -11.47 -1.18
C PHE A 286 19.00 -10.34 -0.34
N ALA A 287 18.47 -10.14 0.87
CA ALA A 287 18.82 -8.99 1.69
C ALA A 287 18.80 -9.27 3.20
N SER A 288 19.40 -8.38 3.96
CA SER A 288 19.20 -8.24 5.40
C SER A 288 18.93 -6.77 5.73
N ALA A 289 17.65 -6.42 5.89
CA ALA A 289 17.27 -5.07 6.30
C ALA A 289 17.88 -4.66 7.65
N MET A 290 18.09 -5.60 8.57
CA MET A 290 18.68 -5.36 9.90
C MET A 290 20.15 -4.96 9.81
N LEU A 291 20.91 -5.57 8.90
CA LEU A 291 22.34 -5.32 8.71
C LEU A 291 22.62 -4.37 7.54
N ASN A 292 21.58 -3.90 6.84
CA ASN A 292 21.67 -3.06 5.64
C ASN A 292 22.41 -3.73 4.47
N PHE A 293 22.30 -5.06 4.30
CA PHE A 293 22.80 -5.80 3.16
C PHE A 293 21.76 -5.87 2.05
N GLY A 294 22.15 -5.64 0.80
CA GLY A 294 21.26 -5.74 -0.35
C GLY A 294 20.20 -4.63 -0.44
N VAL A 295 20.18 -3.67 0.47
CA VAL A 295 19.16 -2.61 0.52
C VAL A 295 19.34 -1.59 -0.59
N HIS A 296 20.59 -1.27 -0.95
CA HIS A 296 20.92 -0.40 -2.08
C HIS A 296 20.43 -1.02 -3.39
N GLN A 297 20.67 -2.33 -3.57
CA GLN A 297 20.23 -3.10 -4.74
C GLN A 297 18.70 -3.15 -4.88
N ILE A 298 17.97 -3.13 -3.77
CA ILE A 298 16.51 -3.01 -3.78
C ILE A 298 16.08 -1.63 -4.29
N LEU A 299 16.73 -0.55 -3.87
CA LEU A 299 16.44 0.81 -4.36
C LEU A 299 16.74 0.95 -5.85
N ASP A 300 17.87 0.43 -6.31
CA ASP A 300 18.25 0.43 -7.72
C ASP A 300 17.22 -0.35 -8.56
N ALA A 301 16.89 -1.57 -8.16
CA ALA A 301 15.87 -2.38 -8.84
C ALA A 301 14.50 -1.69 -8.88
N LEU A 302 14.11 -0.98 -7.81
CA LEU A 302 12.86 -0.24 -7.78
C LEU A 302 12.82 0.90 -8.79
N VAL A 303 13.88 1.68 -8.94
CA VAL A 303 13.90 2.79 -9.90
C VAL A 303 14.07 2.32 -11.33
N GLU A 304 14.77 1.23 -11.55
CA GLU A 304 15.03 0.66 -12.88
C GLU A 304 13.83 -0.13 -13.42
N LEU A 305 13.25 -1.00 -12.61
CA LEU A 305 12.29 -2.02 -13.07
C LEU A 305 10.84 -1.63 -12.80
N ALA A 306 10.54 -0.98 -11.65
CA ALA A 306 9.16 -0.64 -11.34
C ALA A 306 8.58 0.36 -12.35
N PRO A 307 7.31 0.19 -12.75
CA PRO A 307 6.68 1.10 -13.70
C PRO A 307 6.58 2.52 -13.13
N SER A 308 6.70 3.51 -14.00
CA SER A 308 6.26 4.86 -13.70
C SER A 308 4.73 4.92 -13.65
N PRO A 309 4.14 5.95 -13.02
CA PRO A 309 2.69 6.14 -13.04
C PRO A 309 2.12 6.10 -14.46
N HIS A 310 1.01 5.41 -14.62
CA HIS A 310 0.38 5.14 -15.92
C HIS A 310 -1.09 5.56 -15.93
N ALA A 311 -1.73 5.49 -17.09
CA ALA A 311 -3.15 5.78 -17.25
C ALA A 311 -4.02 4.84 -16.40
N TRP A 312 -5.10 5.37 -15.83
CA TRP A 312 -6.09 4.59 -15.07
C TRP A 312 -7.43 4.54 -15.79
N ASP A 313 -8.06 3.39 -15.76
CA ASP A 313 -9.40 3.24 -16.30
C ASP A 313 -10.44 3.93 -15.41
N THR A 314 -11.36 4.66 -16.06
CA THR A 314 -12.50 5.26 -15.38
C THR A 314 -13.69 4.28 -15.30
N VAL A 315 -14.72 4.61 -14.54
CA VAL A 315 -15.97 3.81 -14.50
C VAL A 315 -16.65 3.62 -15.86
N THR A 316 -16.29 4.42 -16.85
CA THR A 316 -16.79 4.30 -18.22
C THR A 316 -15.91 3.43 -19.12
N GLY A 317 -14.80 2.89 -18.59
CA GLY A 317 -13.81 2.12 -19.34
C GLY A 317 -12.88 2.98 -20.23
N ALA A 318 -12.98 4.31 -20.17
CA ALA A 318 -12.07 5.19 -20.89
C ALA A 318 -10.81 5.44 -20.03
N PRO A 319 -9.59 5.34 -20.60
CA PRO A 319 -8.38 5.63 -19.87
C PRO A 319 -8.30 7.12 -19.53
N ARG A 320 -7.78 7.41 -18.35
CA ARG A 320 -7.39 8.76 -17.90
C ARG A 320 -5.87 8.84 -17.96
N GLU A 321 -5.37 9.56 -18.96
CA GLU A 321 -3.93 9.70 -19.18
C GLU A 321 -3.29 10.58 -18.09
N THR A 322 -2.03 10.32 -17.75
CA THR A 322 -1.30 11.09 -16.73
C THR A 322 -1.16 12.57 -17.10
N SER A 323 -1.18 12.90 -18.40
CA SER A 323 -1.12 14.28 -18.91
C SER A 323 -2.48 14.99 -18.99
N ASP A 324 -3.58 14.30 -18.67
CA ASP A 324 -4.92 14.91 -18.60
C ASP A 324 -5.01 15.94 -17.47
N PRO A 325 -6.02 16.82 -17.45
CA PRO A 325 -6.27 17.71 -16.32
C PRO A 325 -6.27 16.98 -14.98
N PHE A 326 -5.99 17.68 -13.88
CA PHE A 326 -5.85 17.06 -12.56
C PHE A 326 -6.99 16.13 -12.22
N SER A 327 -6.62 14.94 -11.74
CA SER A 327 -7.51 14.03 -11.02
C SER A 327 -6.74 13.23 -9.96
N ALA A 328 -7.45 12.83 -8.89
CA ALA A 328 -6.90 12.06 -7.80
C ALA A 328 -7.95 11.11 -7.20
N VAL A 329 -7.49 10.03 -6.59
CA VAL A 329 -8.32 9.07 -5.84
C VAL A 329 -7.94 9.09 -4.39
N VAL A 330 -8.93 9.23 -3.52
CA VAL A 330 -8.78 9.07 -2.07
C VAL A 330 -8.74 7.58 -1.75
N PHE A 331 -7.62 7.09 -1.25
CA PHE A 331 -7.50 5.66 -0.91
C PHE A 331 -7.58 5.40 0.61
N LYS A 332 -7.32 6.43 1.43
CA LYS A 332 -7.33 6.31 2.88
C LYS A 332 -7.83 7.58 3.55
N VAL A 333 -8.54 7.41 4.65
CA VAL A 333 -8.91 8.51 5.56
C VAL A 333 -8.49 8.13 6.97
N GLN A 334 -7.85 9.06 7.66
CA GLN A 334 -7.35 8.84 9.01
C GLN A 334 -7.62 10.07 9.88
N ALA A 335 -8.11 9.84 11.11
CA ALA A 335 -8.30 10.89 12.11
C ALA A 335 -7.38 10.65 13.31
N GLY A 336 -7.18 11.69 14.12
CA GLY A 336 -6.50 11.57 15.41
C GLY A 336 -4.98 11.38 15.36
N MET A 337 -4.32 11.73 14.25
CA MET A 337 -2.84 11.68 14.15
C MET A 337 -2.13 12.61 15.14
N ASP A 338 -2.80 13.66 15.59
CA ASP A 338 -2.31 14.58 16.63
C ASP A 338 -3.33 14.70 17.74
N ALA A 339 -2.93 14.38 18.97
CA ALA A 339 -3.80 14.47 20.16
C ALA A 339 -4.25 15.93 20.46
N ALA A 340 -3.47 16.93 20.01
CA ALA A 340 -3.77 18.35 20.15
C ALA A 340 -4.74 18.86 19.07
N HIS A 341 -4.76 18.23 17.90
CA HIS A 341 -5.59 18.62 16.77
C HIS A 341 -6.46 17.43 16.35
N ARG A 342 -7.78 17.57 16.45
CA ARG A 342 -8.75 16.55 15.99
C ARG A 342 -8.92 16.61 14.48
N ASP A 343 -7.79 16.59 13.75
CA ASP A 343 -7.77 16.69 12.30
C ASP A 343 -8.10 15.35 11.66
N ARG A 344 -8.87 15.41 10.58
CA ARG A 344 -9.09 14.28 9.69
C ARG A 344 -8.28 14.50 8.42
N LEU A 345 -7.37 13.56 8.12
CA LEU A 345 -6.59 13.53 6.90
C LEU A 345 -7.23 12.56 5.90
N ALA A 346 -7.41 13.02 4.66
CA ALA A 346 -7.69 12.15 3.53
C ALA A 346 -6.42 12.05 2.69
N PHE A 347 -5.90 10.83 2.50
CA PHE A 347 -4.77 10.56 1.63
C PHE A 347 -5.30 10.29 0.23
N MET A 348 -4.87 11.10 -0.72
CA MET A 348 -5.17 10.92 -2.13
C MET A 348 -3.90 10.60 -2.91
N ARG A 349 -4.03 9.75 -3.93
CA ARG A 349 -3.04 9.58 -4.98
C ARG A 349 -3.41 10.47 -6.16
N VAL A 350 -2.46 11.24 -6.66
CA VAL A 350 -2.60 11.98 -7.92
C VAL A 350 -2.54 10.98 -9.08
N VAL A 351 -3.56 11.00 -9.95
CA VAL A 351 -3.66 10.10 -11.11
C VAL A 351 -3.30 10.83 -12.40
N SER A 352 -3.73 12.08 -12.57
CA SER A 352 -3.44 12.87 -13.77
C SER A 352 -3.22 14.34 -13.44
N GLY A 353 -2.48 15.02 -14.30
CA GLY A 353 -2.22 16.45 -14.24
C GLY A 353 -1.36 16.88 -13.07
N GLU A 354 -1.23 18.16 -12.88
CA GLU A 354 -0.50 18.78 -11.79
C GLU A 354 -1.47 19.21 -10.69
N PHE A 355 -1.13 18.86 -9.46
CA PHE A 355 -1.79 19.35 -8.26
C PHE A 355 -1.10 20.63 -7.78
N GLU A 356 -1.89 21.66 -7.50
CA GLU A 356 -1.43 22.90 -6.85
C GLU A 356 -2.20 23.12 -5.54
N ARG A 357 -1.49 23.51 -4.50
CA ARG A 357 -2.10 23.81 -3.21
C ARG A 357 -3.08 24.99 -3.33
N GLY A 358 -4.29 24.79 -2.82
CA GLY A 358 -5.33 25.81 -2.85
C GLY A 358 -6.22 25.78 -4.08
N MET A 359 -5.93 24.91 -5.05
CA MET A 359 -6.80 24.72 -6.22
C MET A 359 -8.21 24.28 -5.79
N VAL A 360 -9.20 24.65 -6.60
CA VAL A 360 -10.59 24.19 -6.41
C VAL A 360 -10.81 22.99 -7.32
N VAL A 361 -11.10 21.87 -6.71
CA VAL A 361 -11.43 20.60 -7.39
C VAL A 361 -12.89 20.25 -7.22
N THR A 362 -13.43 19.39 -8.06
CA THR A 362 -14.78 18.84 -7.91
C THR A 362 -14.72 17.46 -7.29
N HIS A 363 -15.50 17.23 -6.24
CA HIS A 363 -15.73 15.90 -5.67
C HIS A 363 -16.76 15.16 -6.52
N ALA A 364 -16.36 14.07 -7.17
CA ALA A 364 -17.16 13.41 -8.21
C ALA A 364 -18.48 12.85 -7.68
N GLN A 365 -18.49 12.26 -6.48
CA GLN A 365 -19.65 11.61 -5.88
C GLN A 365 -20.73 12.61 -5.47
N SER A 366 -20.37 13.80 -4.96
CA SER A 366 -21.33 14.82 -4.54
C SER A 366 -21.53 15.95 -5.55
N ALA A 367 -20.71 16.01 -6.61
CA ALA A 367 -20.63 17.11 -7.58
C ALA A 367 -20.39 18.50 -6.94
N LYS A 368 -19.82 18.55 -5.73
CA LYS A 368 -19.55 19.79 -4.98
C LYS A 368 -18.10 20.22 -5.14
N PRO A 369 -17.82 21.53 -5.16
CA PRO A 369 -16.45 22.03 -5.15
C PRO A 369 -15.80 21.77 -3.79
N PHE A 370 -14.50 21.46 -3.83
CA PHE A 370 -13.66 21.24 -2.67
C PHE A 370 -12.35 22.02 -2.84
N THR A 371 -11.92 22.79 -1.84
CA THR A 371 -10.69 23.57 -1.88
C THR A 371 -9.57 22.85 -1.16
N THR A 372 -8.43 22.64 -1.83
CA THR A 372 -7.28 21.87 -1.35
C THR A 372 -6.26 22.74 -0.56
N LYS A 373 -6.75 23.66 0.27
CA LYS A 373 -5.94 24.67 0.95
C LYS A 373 -4.85 24.09 1.86
N TYR A 374 -5.14 22.97 2.53
CA TYR A 374 -4.26 22.37 3.51
C TYR A 374 -3.79 21.00 2.99
N ALA A 375 -2.81 21.05 2.08
CA ALA A 375 -2.18 19.87 1.49
C ALA A 375 -0.82 19.60 2.15
N LEU A 376 -0.56 18.36 2.53
CA LEU A 376 0.63 17.93 3.25
C LEU A 376 1.20 16.65 2.64
N THR A 377 2.53 16.50 2.67
CA THR A 377 3.15 15.17 2.73
C THR A 377 3.29 14.79 4.20
N VAL A 378 3.20 13.49 4.46
CA VAL A 378 3.35 12.94 5.80
C VAL A 378 4.54 12.00 5.78
N PHE A 379 5.55 12.29 6.58
CA PHE A 379 6.69 11.42 6.82
C PHE A 379 6.66 10.98 8.30
N GLY A 380 6.11 9.81 8.56
CA GLY A 380 5.85 9.36 9.94
C GLY A 380 4.95 10.33 10.69
N ARG A 381 5.51 11.09 11.65
CA ARG A 381 4.79 12.16 12.39
C ARG A 381 5.01 13.55 11.82
N ASP A 382 6.00 13.71 10.98
CA ASP A 382 6.33 15.01 10.41
C ASP A 382 5.38 15.35 9.27
N ARG A 383 4.95 16.60 9.23
CA ARG A 383 4.01 17.12 8.23
C ARG A 383 4.67 18.28 7.51
N THR A 384 4.87 18.14 6.22
CA THR A 384 5.43 19.20 5.37
C THR A 384 4.37 19.65 4.38
N THR A 385 4.22 20.96 4.22
CA THR A 385 3.27 21.52 3.25
C THR A 385 3.69 21.16 1.82
N VAL A 386 2.73 20.71 1.02
CA VAL A 386 2.90 20.41 -0.41
C VAL A 386 2.36 21.58 -1.20
N GLU A 387 3.21 22.19 -2.03
CA GLU A 387 2.79 23.24 -2.97
C GLU A 387 2.33 22.63 -4.30
N THR A 388 3.07 21.66 -4.82
CA THR A 388 2.79 20.96 -6.08
C THR A 388 2.96 19.46 -5.93
N ALA A 389 2.19 18.67 -6.70
CA ALA A 389 2.34 17.21 -6.77
C ALA A 389 1.92 16.72 -8.17
N TYR A 390 2.45 15.56 -8.56
CA TYR A 390 2.29 14.99 -9.89
C TYR A 390 1.74 13.56 -9.83
N PRO A 391 1.31 12.97 -10.95
CA PRO A 391 0.82 11.59 -10.98
C PRO A 391 1.80 10.63 -10.28
N GLY A 392 1.26 9.79 -9.40
CA GLY A 392 2.03 8.91 -8.51
C GLY A 392 2.23 9.47 -7.11
N ASP A 393 2.25 10.78 -6.92
CA ASP A 393 2.44 11.37 -5.59
C ASP A 393 1.24 11.13 -4.67
N VAL A 394 1.54 10.95 -3.40
CA VAL A 394 0.54 10.82 -2.33
C VAL A 394 0.47 12.11 -1.53
N VAL A 395 -0.72 12.70 -1.48
CA VAL A 395 -0.98 13.97 -0.78
C VAL A 395 -2.04 13.77 0.30
N GLY A 396 -1.76 14.25 1.50
CA GLY A 396 -2.70 14.30 2.61
C GLY A 396 -3.48 15.62 2.62
N LEU A 397 -4.80 15.57 2.59
CA LEU A 397 -5.67 16.73 2.71
C LEU A 397 -6.23 16.83 4.12
N VAL A 398 -5.90 17.92 4.83
CA VAL A 398 -6.39 18.18 6.20
C VAL A 398 -7.82 18.71 6.17
N ASN A 399 -8.60 18.37 7.19
CA ASN A 399 -10.01 18.78 7.34
C ASN A 399 -10.95 18.29 6.24
N ALA A 400 -10.56 17.23 5.54
CA ALA A 400 -11.31 16.62 4.45
C ALA A 400 -12.46 15.73 4.97
N THR A 401 -13.36 16.29 5.80
CA THR A 401 -14.43 15.54 6.49
C THR A 401 -15.50 14.98 5.56
N ALA A 402 -15.60 15.51 4.34
CA ALA A 402 -16.56 15.07 3.33
C ALA A 402 -16.02 13.94 2.43
N LEU A 403 -14.74 13.61 2.56
CA LEU A 403 -14.09 12.61 1.71
C LEU A 403 -14.06 11.23 2.39
N ALA A 404 -14.21 10.20 1.57
CA ALA A 404 -14.13 8.78 1.95
C ALA A 404 -13.18 8.02 1.00
N PRO A 405 -12.65 6.84 1.41
CA PRO A 405 -11.91 5.98 0.49
C PRO A 405 -12.75 5.62 -0.75
N GLY A 406 -12.15 5.70 -1.94
CA GLY A 406 -12.82 5.52 -3.23
C GLY A 406 -13.32 6.81 -3.87
N ASP A 407 -13.29 7.95 -3.16
CA ASP A 407 -13.72 9.23 -3.73
C ASP A 407 -12.73 9.73 -4.79
N THR A 408 -13.30 10.31 -5.85
CA THR A 408 -12.54 10.93 -6.94
C THR A 408 -12.61 12.46 -6.82
N LEU A 409 -11.45 13.11 -6.90
CA LEU A 409 -11.32 14.56 -7.03
C LEU A 409 -10.81 14.89 -8.44
N TYR A 410 -11.36 15.93 -9.09
CA TYR A 410 -10.95 16.26 -10.46
C TYR A 410 -11.14 17.75 -10.79
N THR A 411 -10.49 18.19 -11.86
CA THR A 411 -10.75 19.47 -12.53
C THR A 411 -11.18 19.25 -13.98
N GLY A 412 -11.88 20.22 -14.55
CA GLY A 412 -12.31 20.18 -15.94
C GLY A 412 -13.47 19.20 -16.20
N LYS A 413 -13.31 18.31 -17.17
CA LYS A 413 -14.34 17.35 -17.57
C LYS A 413 -14.55 16.29 -16.47
N LYS A 414 -15.82 15.94 -16.21
CA LYS A 414 -16.18 14.93 -15.19
C LYS A 414 -15.44 13.61 -15.43
N VAL A 415 -14.80 13.13 -14.39
CA VAL A 415 -14.17 11.83 -14.31
C VAL A 415 -14.52 11.18 -12.97
N GLN A 416 -14.63 9.86 -12.96
CA GLN A 416 -14.82 9.05 -11.76
C GLN A 416 -14.09 7.72 -11.96
N PHE A 417 -13.32 7.32 -10.95
CA PHE A 417 -12.63 6.04 -10.94
C PHE A 417 -13.49 4.96 -10.28
N PRO A 418 -13.24 3.66 -10.57
CA PRO A 418 -13.93 2.55 -9.92
C PRO A 418 -13.82 2.65 -8.40
N PRO A 419 -14.87 2.23 -7.66
CA PRO A 419 -14.81 2.18 -6.21
C PRO A 419 -13.78 1.15 -5.76
N ILE A 420 -13.13 1.42 -4.62
CA ILE A 420 -12.21 0.46 -4.01
C ILE A 420 -13.05 -0.71 -3.46
N PRO A 421 -12.77 -1.96 -3.86
CA PRO A 421 -13.47 -3.12 -3.36
C PRO A 421 -13.32 -3.26 -1.83
N GLN A 422 -14.36 -3.75 -1.17
CA GLN A 422 -14.33 -4.02 0.27
C GLN A 422 -14.26 -5.54 0.50
N PHE A 423 -13.46 -5.96 1.50
CA PHE A 423 -13.39 -7.37 1.87
C PHE A 423 -14.69 -7.86 2.47
N ALA A 424 -14.97 -9.14 2.23
CA ALA A 424 -16.03 -9.84 2.95
C ALA A 424 -15.65 -9.92 4.44
N PRO A 425 -16.47 -9.39 5.36
CA PRO A 425 -16.20 -9.54 6.78
C PRO A 425 -16.47 -10.99 7.23
N GLU A 426 -15.63 -11.47 8.13
CA GLU A 426 -15.72 -12.82 8.71
C GLU A 426 -16.08 -12.80 10.20
N HIS A 427 -15.99 -11.62 10.85
CA HIS A 427 -16.28 -11.43 12.26
C HIS A 427 -17.37 -10.38 12.46
N PHE A 428 -18.32 -10.65 13.33
CA PHE A 428 -19.48 -9.81 13.57
C PHE A 428 -19.73 -9.66 15.06
N ALA A 429 -19.98 -8.42 15.51
CA ALA A 429 -20.29 -8.14 16.91
C ALA A 429 -21.26 -6.96 17.04
N VAL A 430 -22.22 -7.07 17.95
CA VAL A 430 -23.03 -5.93 18.37
C VAL A 430 -22.18 -5.02 19.23
N VAL A 431 -22.20 -3.74 18.95
CA VAL A 431 -21.53 -2.73 19.79
C VAL A 431 -22.55 -1.77 20.39
N ARG A 432 -22.37 -1.48 21.67
CA ARG A 432 -23.25 -0.52 22.38
C ARG A 432 -22.47 0.31 23.38
N ALA A 433 -22.92 1.53 23.63
CA ALA A 433 -22.33 2.35 24.67
C ALA A 433 -22.59 1.72 26.05
N HIS A 434 -21.56 1.64 26.89
CA HIS A 434 -21.73 1.19 28.28
C HIS A 434 -22.64 2.11 29.08
N SER A 435 -22.64 3.41 28.78
CA SER A 435 -23.47 4.44 29.45
C SER A 435 -24.37 5.14 28.43
N LEU A 436 -25.69 5.19 28.72
CA LEU A 436 -26.69 5.90 27.91
C LEU A 436 -26.39 7.41 27.77
N GLY A 437 -25.79 8.03 28.78
CA GLY A 437 -25.39 9.45 28.72
C GLY A 437 -24.30 9.75 27.69
N LYS A 438 -23.62 8.74 27.18
CA LYS A 438 -22.58 8.86 26.16
C LYS A 438 -23.04 8.49 24.73
N TYR A 439 -24.35 8.28 24.54
CA TYR A 439 -24.88 7.80 23.26
C TYR A 439 -24.56 8.73 22.06
N LYS A 440 -24.60 10.05 22.26
CA LYS A 440 -24.25 10.99 21.19
C LYS A 440 -22.78 10.89 20.77
N GLN A 441 -21.87 10.73 21.74
CA GLN A 441 -20.45 10.54 21.48
C GLN A 441 -20.20 9.16 20.82
N PHE A 442 -20.90 8.13 21.29
CA PHE A 442 -20.86 6.77 20.71
C PHE A 442 -21.24 6.79 19.23
N ARG A 443 -22.39 7.39 18.89
CA ARG A 443 -22.84 7.48 17.50
C ARG A 443 -21.81 8.21 16.63
N LYS A 444 -21.28 9.34 17.10
CA LYS A 444 -20.24 10.07 16.40
C LYS A 444 -18.97 9.23 16.19
N ALA A 445 -18.55 8.48 17.21
CA ALA A 445 -17.38 7.61 17.13
C ALA A 445 -17.58 6.47 16.11
N ILE A 446 -18.73 5.80 16.15
CA ILE A 446 -19.08 4.72 15.21
C ILE A 446 -19.07 5.25 13.76
N ASP A 447 -19.75 6.36 13.50
CA ASP A 447 -19.84 6.93 12.16
C ASP A 447 -18.44 7.37 11.65
N GLN A 448 -17.59 7.89 12.54
CA GLN A 448 -16.23 8.29 12.17
C GLN A 448 -15.34 7.08 11.88
N LEU A 449 -15.32 6.05 12.75
CA LEU A 449 -14.51 4.85 12.58
C LEU A 449 -14.93 4.05 11.35
N ALA A 450 -16.23 4.02 11.04
CA ALA A 450 -16.76 3.45 9.81
C ALA A 450 -16.28 4.22 8.57
N ALA A 451 -16.34 5.55 8.62
CA ALA A 451 -15.91 6.40 7.51
C ALA A 451 -14.37 6.34 7.27
N GLU A 452 -13.59 6.00 8.28
CA GLU A 452 -12.14 5.71 8.16
C GLU A 452 -11.90 4.29 7.64
N GLY A 453 -12.93 3.42 7.63
CA GLY A 453 -12.85 2.03 7.23
C GLY A 453 -12.15 1.12 8.22
N VAL A 454 -12.08 1.49 9.49
CA VAL A 454 -11.52 0.64 10.55
C VAL A 454 -12.37 -0.61 10.75
N VAL A 455 -13.70 -0.46 10.61
CA VAL A 455 -14.70 -1.54 10.62
C VAL A 455 -15.84 -1.17 9.67
N GLN A 456 -16.55 -2.16 9.17
CA GLN A 456 -17.83 -1.94 8.48
C GLN A 456 -18.96 -1.88 9.53
N ILE A 457 -19.94 -1.02 9.31
CA ILE A 457 -21.12 -0.92 10.19
C ILE A 457 -22.35 -1.40 9.44
N LEU A 458 -23.00 -2.39 10.04
CA LEU A 458 -24.21 -3.01 9.55
C LEU A 458 -25.39 -2.64 10.44
N ARG A 459 -26.53 -2.37 9.85
CA ARG A 459 -27.78 -2.00 10.55
C ARG A 459 -28.94 -2.81 10.03
N ASN A 460 -29.90 -3.09 10.89
CA ASN A 460 -31.20 -3.60 10.52
C ASN A 460 -32.26 -3.07 11.48
N ASP A 461 -33.52 -3.09 11.03
CA ASP A 461 -34.64 -2.56 11.81
C ASP A 461 -34.89 -3.38 13.08
N THR A 462 -34.57 -4.66 13.08
CA THR A 462 -34.83 -5.59 14.21
C THR A 462 -33.98 -5.23 15.44
N ARG A 463 -32.73 -4.76 15.23
CA ARG A 463 -31.80 -4.41 16.31
C ARG A 463 -31.85 -2.92 16.67
N GLY A 464 -32.36 -2.10 15.78
CA GLY A 464 -32.45 -0.64 15.94
C GLY A 464 -31.08 0.06 15.92
N ASP A 465 -31.10 1.38 15.83
CA ASP A 465 -29.90 2.23 15.70
C ASP A 465 -28.97 2.24 16.92
N ALA A 466 -29.49 1.82 18.08
CA ALA A 466 -28.71 1.82 19.32
C ALA A 466 -27.72 0.64 19.43
N ASN A 467 -27.93 -0.39 18.62
CA ASN A 467 -27.17 -1.64 18.66
C ASN A 467 -26.65 -2.01 17.25
N PRO A 468 -25.83 -1.14 16.61
CA PRO A 468 -25.25 -1.46 15.31
C PRO A 468 -24.35 -2.68 15.41
N VAL A 469 -24.22 -3.41 14.30
CA VAL A 469 -23.30 -4.52 14.19
C VAL A 469 -22.01 -4.02 13.55
N MET A 470 -20.89 -4.21 14.22
CA MET A 470 -19.56 -4.09 13.62
C MET A 470 -19.26 -5.36 12.85
N ALA A 471 -18.77 -5.21 11.64
CA ALA A 471 -18.29 -6.30 10.81
C ALA A 471 -16.81 -6.05 10.46
N ALA A 472 -15.98 -7.07 10.58
CA ALA A 472 -14.53 -6.99 10.45
C ALA A 472 -13.97 -8.22 9.73
N VAL A 473 -12.79 -8.07 9.12
CA VAL A 473 -12.04 -9.19 8.54
C VAL A 473 -11.39 -10.02 9.65
N GLY A 474 -10.96 -9.38 10.75
CA GLY A 474 -10.37 -10.05 11.88
C GLY A 474 -10.77 -9.46 13.24
N PRO A 475 -10.67 -10.23 14.32
CA PRO A 475 -11.16 -9.85 15.65
C PRO A 475 -10.38 -8.68 16.27
N MET A 476 -9.10 -8.49 15.92
CA MET A 476 -8.28 -7.39 16.43
C MET A 476 -8.83 -6.01 16.03
N GLN A 477 -9.54 -5.91 14.91
CA GLN A 477 -10.20 -4.66 14.52
C GLN A 477 -11.21 -4.19 15.60
N PHE A 478 -11.92 -5.11 16.26
CA PHE A 478 -12.83 -4.77 17.37
C PHE A 478 -12.08 -4.23 18.58
N GLU A 479 -10.89 -4.76 18.88
CA GLU A 479 -10.04 -4.26 19.96
C GLU A 479 -9.53 -2.85 19.64
N VAL A 480 -9.12 -2.60 18.39
CA VAL A 480 -8.70 -1.27 17.91
C VAL A 480 -9.86 -0.27 18.06
N VAL A 481 -11.06 -0.64 17.60
CA VAL A 481 -12.25 0.20 17.74
C VAL A 481 -12.53 0.52 19.21
N THR A 482 -12.50 -0.49 20.08
CA THR A 482 -12.76 -0.34 21.51
C THR A 482 -11.74 0.59 22.17
N ALA A 483 -10.46 0.41 21.87
CA ALA A 483 -9.39 1.26 22.39
C ALA A 483 -9.52 2.70 21.89
N ARG A 484 -9.77 2.91 20.60
CA ARG A 484 -9.96 4.24 20.01
C ARG A 484 -11.22 4.94 20.52
N MET A 485 -12.35 4.22 20.72
CA MET A 485 -13.54 4.79 21.34
C MET A 485 -13.28 5.30 22.75
N LYS A 486 -12.46 4.59 23.52
CA LYS A 486 -12.07 5.00 24.87
C LYS A 486 -11.12 6.19 24.86
N THR A 487 -10.07 6.15 24.04
CA THR A 487 -8.98 7.17 24.06
C THR A 487 -9.36 8.44 23.32
N GLU A 488 -9.99 8.35 22.16
CA GLU A 488 -10.28 9.51 21.29
C GLU A 488 -11.64 10.14 21.60
N PHE A 489 -12.66 9.32 21.93
CA PHE A 489 -14.04 9.79 22.14
C PHE A 489 -14.48 9.76 23.59
N ASN A 490 -13.67 9.22 24.50
CA ASN A 490 -14.01 9.03 25.91
C ASN A 490 -15.33 8.24 26.09
N VAL A 491 -15.52 7.17 25.29
CA VAL A 491 -16.68 6.28 25.32
C VAL A 491 -16.22 4.86 25.60
N GLU A 492 -16.71 4.27 26.67
CA GLU A 492 -16.58 2.85 26.92
C GLU A 492 -17.72 2.08 26.23
N VAL A 493 -17.40 0.98 25.58
CA VAL A 493 -18.36 0.17 24.82
C VAL A 493 -18.37 -1.27 25.31
N VAL A 494 -19.49 -1.93 25.12
CA VAL A 494 -19.67 -3.37 25.26
C VAL A 494 -19.74 -3.95 23.85
N VAL A 495 -18.98 -5.02 23.61
CA VAL A 495 -18.90 -5.73 22.33
C VAL A 495 -19.35 -7.16 22.57
N ASP A 496 -20.45 -7.55 21.93
CA ASP A 496 -21.04 -8.88 22.05
C ASP A 496 -20.94 -9.59 20.69
N ASN A 497 -20.10 -10.62 20.59
CA ASN A 497 -19.87 -11.38 19.35
C ASN A 497 -21.15 -12.07 18.87
N LEU A 498 -21.36 -12.07 17.56
CA LEU A 498 -22.45 -12.77 16.88
C LEU A 498 -21.96 -14.09 16.28
N PRO A 499 -22.81 -15.12 16.20
CA PRO A 499 -22.44 -16.43 15.68
C PRO A 499 -22.51 -16.51 14.15
N TYR A 500 -21.97 -15.50 13.47
CA TYR A 500 -21.87 -15.46 12.01
C TYR A 500 -20.40 -15.45 11.61
N SER A 501 -20.09 -16.08 10.47
CA SER A 501 -18.72 -16.13 9.93
C SER A 501 -18.66 -15.85 8.42
N ILE A 502 -19.80 -15.71 7.75
CA ILE A 502 -19.85 -15.51 6.29
C ILE A 502 -20.85 -14.42 5.97
N ALA A 503 -20.46 -13.47 5.12
CA ALA A 503 -21.33 -12.47 4.54
C ALA A 503 -21.49 -12.73 3.03
N ARG A 504 -22.69 -12.53 2.51
CA ARG A 504 -23.01 -12.58 1.08
C ARG A 504 -23.87 -11.39 0.70
N ARG A 505 -23.66 -10.86 -0.49
CA ARG A 505 -24.51 -9.83 -1.04
C ARG A 505 -25.88 -10.42 -1.42
N THR A 506 -26.94 -9.66 -1.17
CA THR A 506 -28.30 -10.03 -1.56
C THR A 506 -29.07 -8.81 -2.07
N ASP A 507 -30.23 -9.04 -2.66
CA ASP A 507 -31.14 -7.98 -3.10
C ASP A 507 -32.33 -7.80 -2.17
N ALA A 508 -33.11 -6.73 -2.39
CA ALA A 508 -34.27 -6.42 -1.58
C ALA A 508 -35.39 -7.48 -1.71
N ALA A 509 -35.50 -8.16 -2.83
CA ALA A 509 -36.50 -9.19 -3.04
C ALA A 509 -36.20 -10.46 -2.24
N SER A 510 -34.93 -10.84 -2.16
CA SER A 510 -34.45 -12.02 -1.43
C SER A 510 -34.28 -11.76 0.07
N ALA A 511 -34.08 -10.52 0.50
CA ALA A 511 -33.75 -10.15 1.87
C ALA A 511 -34.78 -10.61 2.90
N ASP A 512 -36.08 -10.42 2.61
CA ASP A 512 -37.17 -10.82 3.49
C ASP A 512 -37.24 -12.33 3.71
N GLU A 513 -37.04 -13.12 2.65
CA GLU A 513 -37.10 -14.57 2.70
C GLU A 513 -35.86 -15.15 3.37
N LEU A 514 -34.68 -14.59 3.09
CA LEU A 514 -33.43 -14.94 3.78
C LEU A 514 -33.50 -14.61 5.29
N GLY A 515 -34.05 -13.48 5.66
CA GLY A 515 -34.20 -13.07 7.07
C GLY A 515 -35.13 -13.96 7.89
N ARG A 516 -36.02 -14.74 7.25
CA ARG A 516 -36.86 -15.75 7.92
C ARG A 516 -36.16 -17.07 8.13
N GLN A 517 -34.99 -17.28 7.50
CA GLN A 517 -34.25 -18.53 7.63
C GLN A 517 -33.50 -18.57 8.97
N ARG A 518 -33.62 -19.72 9.68
CA ARG A 518 -32.91 -19.92 10.93
C ARG A 518 -31.40 -19.84 10.71
N GLY A 519 -30.69 -19.00 11.49
CA GLY A 519 -29.25 -18.84 11.40
C GLY A 519 -28.79 -17.94 10.24
N VAL A 520 -29.70 -17.16 9.71
CA VAL A 520 -29.43 -16.08 8.75
C VAL A 520 -30.00 -14.78 9.28
N GLU A 521 -29.30 -13.69 9.12
CA GLU A 521 -29.78 -12.34 9.42
C GLU A 521 -29.34 -11.41 8.29
N VAL A 522 -30.22 -10.53 7.85
CA VAL A 522 -29.93 -9.58 6.78
C VAL A 522 -29.76 -8.19 7.35
N PHE A 523 -28.71 -7.52 6.86
CA PHE A 523 -28.32 -6.17 7.30
C PHE A 523 -28.14 -5.27 6.09
N GLN A 524 -28.27 -3.97 6.32
CA GLN A 524 -27.89 -2.94 5.38
C GLN A 524 -26.54 -2.34 5.83
N ARG A 525 -25.58 -2.30 4.93
CA ARG A 525 -24.30 -1.62 5.09
C ARG A 525 -24.48 -0.11 4.88
N THR A 526 -23.53 0.70 5.33
CA THR A 526 -23.61 2.18 5.27
C THR A 526 -23.70 2.75 3.86
N ASP A 527 -23.27 2.01 2.83
CA ASP A 527 -23.40 2.37 1.41
C ASP A 527 -24.75 1.96 0.80
N GLY A 528 -25.62 1.34 1.58
CA GLY A 528 -26.95 0.88 1.14
C GLY A 528 -26.99 -0.57 0.66
N GLU A 529 -25.85 -1.25 0.55
CA GLU A 529 -25.79 -2.65 0.12
C GLU A 529 -26.37 -3.58 1.18
N LEU A 530 -27.13 -4.59 0.75
CA LEU A 530 -27.72 -5.60 1.62
C LEU A 530 -26.82 -6.83 1.74
N LEU A 531 -26.52 -7.21 2.97
CA LEU A 531 -25.68 -8.36 3.30
C LEU A 531 -26.46 -9.38 4.12
N ALA A 532 -26.52 -10.63 3.64
CA ALA A 532 -26.99 -11.76 4.39
C ALA A 532 -25.82 -12.43 5.13
N LEU A 533 -25.94 -12.59 6.45
CA LEU A 533 -24.94 -13.22 7.31
C LEU A 533 -25.34 -14.66 7.61
N PHE A 534 -24.39 -15.57 7.46
CA PHE A 534 -24.57 -17.00 7.70
C PHE A 534 -23.64 -17.47 8.82
N GLY A 535 -24.12 -18.44 9.62
CA GLY A 535 -23.35 -19.00 10.72
C GLY A 535 -22.13 -19.79 10.25
N ASP A 536 -22.26 -20.56 9.17
CA ASP A 536 -21.20 -21.42 8.62
C ASP A 536 -21.42 -21.74 7.12
N LYS A 537 -20.41 -22.41 6.51
CA LYS A 537 -20.45 -22.82 5.09
C LYS A 537 -21.56 -23.84 4.79
N TRP A 538 -21.89 -24.72 5.73
CA TRP A 538 -22.94 -25.71 5.55
C TRP A 538 -24.31 -25.04 5.42
N ARG A 539 -24.54 -24.04 6.28
CA ARG A 539 -25.80 -23.29 6.25
C ARG A 539 -25.94 -22.50 4.94
N LEU A 540 -24.86 -21.85 4.49
CA LEU A 540 -24.83 -21.16 3.21
C LEU A 540 -25.13 -22.14 2.06
N GLN A 541 -24.41 -23.24 1.96
CA GLN A 541 -24.60 -24.25 0.90
C GLN A 541 -26.00 -24.84 0.89
N TYR A 542 -26.55 -25.14 2.08
CA TYR A 542 -27.91 -25.66 2.21
C TYR A 542 -28.92 -24.67 1.63
N ILE A 543 -28.86 -23.40 2.05
CA ILE A 543 -29.82 -22.38 1.59
C ILE A 543 -29.65 -22.10 0.09
N SER A 544 -28.43 -21.98 -0.40
CA SER A 544 -28.16 -21.73 -1.83
C SER A 544 -28.65 -22.88 -2.72
N LYS A 545 -28.71 -24.10 -2.20
CA LYS A 545 -29.20 -25.26 -2.94
C LYS A 545 -30.72 -25.42 -2.89
N GLU A 546 -31.33 -25.21 -1.72
CA GLU A 546 -32.78 -25.40 -1.52
C GLU A 546 -33.59 -24.19 -2.02
N MET A 547 -32.96 -23.02 -2.11
CA MET A 547 -33.59 -21.74 -2.46
C MET A 547 -32.80 -21.05 -3.57
N ASP A 548 -32.63 -21.74 -4.70
CA ASP A 548 -31.83 -21.31 -5.85
C ASP A 548 -32.36 -20.05 -6.56
N HIS A 549 -33.60 -19.67 -6.26
CA HIS A 549 -34.22 -18.44 -6.73
C HIS A 549 -33.78 -17.19 -5.97
N LEU A 550 -33.09 -17.33 -4.82
CA LEU A 550 -32.61 -16.19 -4.03
C LEU A 550 -31.26 -15.68 -4.50
N THR A 551 -31.09 -14.38 -4.51
CA THR A 551 -29.81 -13.74 -4.79
C THR A 551 -28.88 -13.89 -3.60
N ILE A 552 -27.84 -14.72 -3.74
CA ILE A 552 -26.78 -14.96 -2.75
C ILE A 552 -25.44 -14.91 -3.49
N GLU A 553 -24.79 -13.74 -3.51
CA GLU A 553 -23.60 -13.52 -4.29
C GLU A 553 -22.37 -13.30 -3.38
N PRO A 554 -21.19 -13.80 -3.77
CA PRO A 554 -19.96 -13.47 -3.05
C PRO A 554 -19.67 -11.97 -3.12
N LEU A 555 -19.01 -11.45 -2.10
CA LEU A 555 -18.44 -10.10 -2.16
C LEU A 555 -17.17 -10.11 -3.02
N VAL A 556 -16.85 -9.00 -3.68
CA VAL A 556 -15.80 -8.91 -4.72
C VAL A 556 -14.42 -9.38 -4.24
N ALA A 557 -14.14 -9.26 -2.96
CA ALA A 557 -12.87 -9.70 -2.35
C ALA A 557 -13.05 -10.97 -1.49
N ASP A 558 -13.98 -11.85 -1.85
CA ASP A 558 -14.19 -13.12 -1.15
C ASP A 558 -13.09 -14.12 -1.53
N THR A 559 -12.24 -14.47 -0.60
CA THR A 559 -11.12 -15.40 -0.78
C THR A 559 -11.49 -16.85 -0.41
N ASN A 560 -12.77 -17.16 -0.12
CA ASN A 560 -13.25 -18.48 0.30
C ASN A 560 -13.94 -19.25 -0.83
#